data_e5d89faefca31388568b2610acd690b1
#
_entry.id   e5d89faefca31388568b2610acd690b1
#
_cell.length_a   1.000
_cell.length_b   1.000
_cell.length_c   1.000
_cell.angle_alpha   90.00
_cell.angle_beta   90.00
_cell.angle_gamma   90.00
#
_symmetry.space_group_name_H-M   'P 1'
#
loop_
_entity.id
_entity.type
_entity.pdbx_description
1 polymer ?
#
loop_
_entity_poly.entity_id
_entity_poly.type
_entity_poly.pdbx_seq_one_letter_code
_entity_poly.pdbx_strand_id
1 'polypeptide(L)'
;MTNDKDIGGPLKTTAPKMKILNQFIKDLSFENIAAQNGISDQNVKPDIKVSIGLEGKKRPVEDQYDLIIKVSITSKTGGSGEVIFLLELEYGGIFEITNIDSEQLQPYLLVECPRIMFPYLRRIISDITSDGGYPPLNLEQIDFLSMYQAGVERKAIKSSKIN
;
A
#
# COMPACT_ATOMS: atom_id res chain seq x y z
N MET A 1 20.86 2.12 -59.81
CA MET A 1 20.20 3.09 -58.92
C MET A 1 19.28 2.33 -57.96
N THR A 2 19.77 1.91 -56.88
CA THR A 2 19.01 1.22 -55.84
C THR A 2 18.94 2.15 -54.64
N ASN A 3 17.73 2.68 -54.40
CA ASN A 3 17.41 3.45 -53.21
C ASN A 3 17.30 2.49 -52.03
N ASP A 4 18.34 2.46 -51.24
CA ASP A 4 18.31 1.83 -49.94
C ASP A 4 17.62 2.79 -48.95
N LYS A 5 16.33 2.58 -48.72
CA LYS A 5 15.60 3.23 -47.63
C LYS A 5 16.03 2.57 -46.35
N ASP A 6 16.83 3.27 -45.63
CA ASP A 6 17.16 3.05 -44.25
C ASP A 6 15.84 2.86 -43.42
N ILE A 7 15.51 1.60 -43.18
CA ILE A 7 14.39 1.23 -42.31
C ILE A 7 14.87 1.44 -40.89
N GLY A 8 14.43 2.53 -40.28
CA GLY A 8 14.75 2.89 -38.93
C GLY A 8 14.72 1.68 -38.02
N GLY A 9 15.84 1.46 -37.30
CA GLY A 9 15.95 0.41 -36.29
C GLY A 9 14.85 0.53 -35.23
N PRO A 10 14.55 -0.54 -34.49
CA PRO A 10 13.47 -0.54 -33.53
C PRO A 10 13.70 0.57 -32.51
N LEU A 11 12.69 1.43 -32.35
CA LEU A 11 12.62 2.40 -31.28
C LEU A 11 12.92 1.66 -29.98
N LYS A 12 14.06 1.94 -29.37
CA LYS A 12 14.38 1.46 -28.02
C LYS A 12 13.43 2.15 -27.05
N THR A 13 12.23 1.62 -26.89
CA THR A 13 11.38 1.95 -25.75
C THR A 13 12.09 1.42 -24.52
N THR A 14 12.86 2.28 -23.87
CA THR A 14 13.46 1.95 -22.58
C THR A 14 12.34 1.81 -21.58
N ALA A 15 12.12 0.57 -21.08
CA ALA A 15 11.15 0.32 -20.03
C ALA A 15 11.49 1.14 -18.78
N PRO A 16 10.49 1.53 -17.98
CA PRO A 16 10.73 2.20 -16.69
C PRO A 16 11.70 1.39 -15.85
N LYS A 17 12.64 2.05 -15.22
CA LYS A 17 13.57 1.45 -14.27
C LYS A 17 13.23 1.92 -12.86
N MET A 18 13.12 0.99 -11.95
CA MET A 18 12.84 1.25 -10.56
C MET A 18 13.91 0.62 -9.68
N LYS A 19 14.35 1.38 -8.69
CA LYS A 19 15.25 0.93 -7.65
C LYS A 19 14.67 1.28 -6.29
N ILE A 20 14.64 0.33 -5.38
CA ILE A 20 14.26 0.56 -3.99
C ILE A 20 15.50 1.05 -3.26
N LEU A 21 15.43 2.27 -2.72
CA LEU A 21 16.53 2.85 -1.96
C LEU A 21 16.44 2.52 -0.49
N ASN A 22 15.22 2.49 0.06
CA ASN A 22 14.97 2.13 1.44
C ASN A 22 13.53 1.66 1.65
N GLN A 23 13.32 0.81 2.65
CA GLN A 23 12.00 0.45 3.17
C GLN A 23 12.05 0.49 4.70
N PHE A 24 11.00 1.01 5.32
CA PHE A 24 11.01 1.23 6.77
C PHE A 24 9.60 1.29 7.35
N ILE A 25 9.48 0.96 8.61
CA ILE A 25 8.29 1.28 9.41
C ILE A 25 8.41 2.76 9.78
N LYS A 26 7.44 3.56 9.35
CA LYS A 26 7.35 4.97 9.71
C LYS A 26 6.64 5.16 11.04
N ASP A 27 5.57 4.42 11.25
CA ASP A 27 4.80 4.40 12.50
C ASP A 27 4.12 3.06 12.68
N LEU A 28 4.04 2.57 13.91
CA LEU A 28 3.40 1.32 14.27
C LEU A 28 2.79 1.44 15.65
N SER A 29 1.50 1.16 15.73
CA SER A 29 0.74 1.14 16.99
C SER A 29 -0.07 -0.14 17.06
N PHE A 30 0.06 -0.87 18.16
CA PHE A 30 -0.77 -2.03 18.47
C PHE A 30 -1.31 -1.91 19.88
N GLU A 31 -2.64 -1.83 19.99
CA GLU A 31 -3.35 -1.75 21.27
C GLU A 31 -4.14 -3.02 21.50
N ASN A 32 -3.73 -3.80 22.49
CA ASN A 32 -4.42 -5.03 22.91
C ASN A 32 -5.50 -4.70 23.93
N ILE A 33 -6.66 -4.24 23.44
CA ILE A 33 -7.77 -3.77 24.28
C ILE A 33 -8.32 -4.90 25.15
N ALA A 34 -8.46 -6.11 24.58
CA ALA A 34 -8.95 -7.27 25.32
C ALA A 34 -8.05 -7.61 26.50
N ALA A 35 -6.74 -7.62 26.31
CA ALA A 35 -5.79 -7.87 27.39
C ALA A 35 -5.83 -6.78 28.46
N GLN A 36 -5.99 -5.51 28.08
CA GLN A 36 -6.11 -4.39 29.02
C GLN A 36 -7.39 -4.48 29.89
N ASN A 37 -8.49 -4.96 29.30
CA ASN A 37 -9.79 -5.06 29.95
C ASN A 37 -10.05 -6.42 30.63
N GLY A 38 -9.10 -7.35 30.56
CA GLY A 38 -9.24 -8.69 31.13
C GLY A 38 -10.24 -9.60 30.40
N ILE A 39 -10.54 -9.31 29.13
CA ILE A 39 -11.43 -10.15 28.29
C ILE A 39 -10.61 -11.37 27.85
N SER A 40 -11.07 -12.55 28.27
CA SER A 40 -10.38 -13.82 27.96
C SER A 40 -11.20 -14.77 27.09
N ASP A 41 -12.36 -14.35 26.58
CA ASP A 41 -13.22 -15.23 25.78
C ASP A 41 -12.65 -15.38 24.36
N GLN A 42 -11.85 -16.43 24.18
CA GLN A 42 -11.21 -16.76 22.90
C GLN A 42 -12.13 -17.53 21.94
N ASN A 43 -13.35 -17.81 22.33
CA ASN A 43 -14.25 -18.66 21.54
C ASN A 43 -15.15 -17.91 20.56
N VAL A 44 -15.04 -16.59 20.48
CA VAL A 44 -15.86 -15.77 19.59
C VAL A 44 -15.08 -15.49 18.30
N LYS A 45 -15.65 -15.88 17.16
CA LYS A 45 -15.08 -15.54 15.85
C LYS A 45 -14.97 -14.02 15.72
N PRO A 46 -13.77 -13.46 15.55
CA PRO A 46 -13.59 -12.02 15.46
C PRO A 46 -14.13 -11.48 14.14
N ASP A 47 -14.68 -10.28 14.18
CA ASP A 47 -14.95 -9.45 13.02
C ASP A 47 -13.78 -8.49 12.79
N ILE A 48 -13.10 -8.62 11.66
CA ILE A 48 -11.89 -7.87 11.37
C ILE A 48 -12.16 -6.91 10.21
N LYS A 49 -12.00 -5.62 10.48
CA LYS A 49 -12.09 -4.56 9.48
C LYS A 49 -10.71 -4.03 9.15
N VAL A 50 -10.37 -4.02 7.86
CA VAL A 50 -9.11 -3.50 7.33
C VAL A 50 -9.37 -2.31 6.44
N SER A 51 -8.63 -1.22 6.67
CA SER A 51 -8.59 -0.03 5.80
C SER A 51 -7.17 0.19 5.32
N ILE A 52 -7.02 0.51 4.03
CA ILE A 52 -5.72 0.73 3.40
C ILE A 52 -5.75 2.03 2.64
N GLY A 53 -4.71 2.86 2.82
CA GLY A 53 -4.49 4.10 2.11
C GLY A 53 -3.08 4.15 1.54
N LEU A 54 -2.92 4.88 0.45
CA LEU A 54 -1.63 5.12 -0.21
C LEU A 54 -1.37 6.62 -0.30
N GLU A 55 -0.13 7.00 -0.03
CA GLU A 55 0.35 8.36 -0.16
C GLU A 55 1.70 8.36 -0.87
N GLY A 56 1.75 8.94 -2.08
CA GLY A 56 2.96 9.11 -2.86
C GLY A 56 3.39 10.57 -2.89
N LYS A 57 4.68 10.84 -2.80
CA LYS A 57 5.24 12.18 -2.81
C LYS A 57 6.58 12.23 -3.54
N LYS A 58 6.76 13.26 -4.37
CA LYS A 58 8.07 13.56 -4.96
C LYS A 58 9.02 14.11 -3.90
N ARG A 59 10.26 13.61 -3.89
CA ARG A 59 11.33 14.08 -3.03
C ARG A 59 12.06 15.27 -3.67
N PRO A 60 12.80 16.07 -2.86
CA PRO A 60 13.65 17.13 -3.40
C PRO A 60 14.79 16.64 -4.30
N VAL A 61 15.17 15.36 -4.18
CA VAL A 61 16.18 14.71 -5.03
C VAL A 61 15.51 14.25 -6.32
N GLU A 62 16.18 14.49 -7.45
CA GLU A 62 15.69 14.11 -8.78
C GLU A 62 15.39 12.59 -8.85
N ASP A 63 14.32 12.23 -9.55
CA ASP A 63 13.84 10.86 -9.76
C ASP A 63 13.53 10.05 -8.49
N GLN A 64 13.53 10.68 -7.31
CA GLN A 64 13.20 10.01 -6.05
C GLN A 64 11.78 10.33 -5.56
N TYR A 65 11.14 9.30 -5.02
CA TYR A 65 9.75 9.34 -4.56
C TYR A 65 9.59 8.59 -3.25
N ASP A 66 8.77 9.16 -2.36
CA ASP A 66 8.28 8.47 -1.16
C ASP A 66 6.94 7.80 -1.47
N LEU A 67 6.76 6.60 -0.96
CA LEU A 67 5.48 5.93 -0.89
C LEU A 67 5.21 5.47 0.54
N ILE A 68 4.06 5.82 1.07
CA ILE A 68 3.58 5.35 2.36
C ILE A 68 2.32 4.52 2.15
N ILE A 69 2.32 3.30 2.68
CA ILE A 69 1.12 2.47 2.79
C ILE A 69 0.63 2.58 4.23
N LYS A 70 -0.59 3.08 4.39
CA LYS A 70 -1.26 3.21 5.70
C LYS A 70 -2.25 2.08 5.86
N VAL A 71 -2.13 1.33 6.93
CA VAL A 71 -3.05 0.22 7.25
C VAL A 71 -3.64 0.48 8.63
N SER A 72 -4.95 0.38 8.71
CA SER A 72 -5.69 0.43 9.97
C SER A 72 -6.53 -0.84 10.09
N ILE A 73 -6.36 -1.56 11.19
CA ILE A 73 -7.06 -2.81 11.47
C ILE A 73 -7.77 -2.71 12.81
N THR A 74 -9.06 -3.00 12.79
CA THR A 74 -9.89 -3.11 13.99
C THR A 74 -10.43 -4.52 14.07
N SER A 75 -10.16 -5.22 15.17
CA SER A 75 -10.76 -6.52 15.49
C SER A 75 -11.79 -6.35 16.58
N LYS A 76 -12.99 -6.88 16.36
CA LYS A 76 -14.11 -6.83 17.32
C LYS A 76 -14.64 -8.23 17.59
N THR A 77 -15.26 -8.42 18.75
CA THR A 77 -16.02 -9.65 19.02
C THR A 77 -17.26 -9.70 18.14
N GLY A 78 -17.49 -10.85 17.51
CA GLY A 78 -18.75 -11.09 16.80
C GLY A 78 -19.91 -11.10 17.80
N GLY A 79 -20.95 -10.31 17.56
CA GLY A 79 -22.13 -10.20 18.41
C GLY A 79 -22.13 -8.95 19.30
N SER A 80 -21.26 -8.84 20.31
CA SER A 80 -21.23 -7.67 21.22
C SER A 80 -20.58 -6.43 20.60
N GLY A 81 -19.71 -6.63 19.61
CA GLY A 81 -18.99 -5.53 18.95
C GLY A 81 -17.89 -4.88 19.81
N GLU A 82 -17.47 -5.51 20.88
CA GLU A 82 -16.36 -5.04 21.72
C GLU A 82 -15.05 -5.12 20.96
N VAL A 83 -14.21 -4.09 21.10
CA VAL A 83 -12.90 -4.06 20.43
C VAL A 83 -11.95 -5.05 21.11
N ILE A 84 -11.35 -5.92 20.32
CA ILE A 84 -10.33 -6.87 20.78
C ILE A 84 -8.95 -6.23 20.69
N PHE A 85 -8.58 -5.74 19.51
CA PHE A 85 -7.35 -5.00 19.30
C PHE A 85 -7.50 -3.95 18.19
N LEU A 86 -6.62 -2.95 18.24
CA LEU A 86 -6.42 -1.95 17.20
C LEU A 86 -4.96 -2.03 16.72
N LEU A 87 -4.75 -2.05 15.42
CA LEU A 87 -3.43 -2.00 14.82
C LEU A 87 -3.41 -0.91 13.76
N GLU A 88 -2.41 -0.02 13.85
CA GLU A 88 -2.14 0.98 12.82
C GLU A 88 -0.68 0.88 12.39
N LEU A 89 -0.46 0.84 11.09
CA LEU A 89 0.87 0.75 10.50
C LEU A 89 1.01 1.74 9.36
N GLU A 90 2.06 2.54 9.40
CA GLU A 90 2.55 3.31 8.26
C GLU A 90 3.88 2.71 7.80
N TYR A 91 3.88 2.05 6.64
CA TYR A 91 5.04 1.42 6.06
C TYR A 91 5.51 2.20 4.85
N GLY A 92 6.75 2.68 4.89
CA GLY A 92 7.33 3.57 3.90
C GLY A 92 8.35 2.90 2.98
N GLY A 93 8.45 3.42 1.77
CA GLY A 93 9.50 3.09 0.83
C GLY A 93 10.00 4.34 0.11
N ILE A 94 11.29 4.36 -0.20
CA ILE A 94 11.91 5.37 -1.05
C ILE A 94 12.34 4.69 -2.34
N PHE A 95 11.86 5.22 -3.45
CA PHE A 95 12.08 4.67 -4.78
C PHE A 95 12.78 5.68 -5.68
N GLU A 96 13.72 5.20 -6.49
CA GLU A 96 14.26 5.90 -7.64
C GLU A 96 13.59 5.33 -8.89
N ILE A 97 12.93 6.18 -9.67
CA ILE A 97 12.17 5.78 -10.86
C ILE A 97 12.64 6.61 -12.03
N THR A 98 13.23 5.97 -13.04
CA THR A 98 13.75 6.59 -14.24
C THR A 98 13.13 6.01 -15.51
N ASN A 99 13.28 6.68 -16.64
CA ASN A 99 12.74 6.26 -17.96
C ASN A 99 11.22 6.07 -17.94
N ILE A 100 10.51 7.02 -17.34
CA ILE A 100 9.05 6.99 -17.26
C ILE A 100 8.48 8.33 -17.68
N ASP A 101 7.38 8.31 -18.44
CA ASP A 101 6.67 9.52 -18.79
C ASP A 101 5.92 10.09 -17.59
N SER A 102 5.82 11.41 -17.51
CA SER A 102 5.18 12.11 -16.39
C SER A 102 3.74 11.66 -16.14
N GLU A 103 3.01 11.30 -17.17
CA GLU A 103 1.62 10.80 -17.07
C GLU A 103 1.53 9.39 -16.49
N GLN A 104 2.58 8.59 -16.67
CA GLN A 104 2.64 7.21 -16.19
C GLN A 104 3.28 7.09 -14.79
N LEU A 105 3.95 8.13 -14.33
CA LEU A 105 4.66 8.12 -13.06
C LEU A 105 3.74 7.86 -11.87
N GLN A 106 2.63 8.57 -11.79
CA GLN A 106 1.69 8.44 -10.66
C GLN A 106 1.06 7.04 -10.57
N PRO A 107 0.49 6.47 -11.66
CA PRO A 107 -0.01 5.10 -11.59
C PRO A 107 1.11 4.09 -11.31
N TYR A 108 2.30 4.29 -11.83
CA TYR A 108 3.45 3.42 -11.53
C TYR A 108 3.80 3.44 -10.04
N LEU A 109 3.94 4.63 -9.46
CA LEU A 109 4.25 4.81 -8.05
C LEU A 109 3.16 4.24 -7.12
N LEU A 110 1.88 4.38 -7.48
CA LEU A 110 0.76 3.97 -6.62
C LEU A 110 0.22 2.55 -6.90
N VAL A 111 0.74 1.88 -7.91
CA VAL A 111 0.34 0.51 -8.25
C VAL A 111 1.52 -0.46 -8.16
N GLU A 112 2.59 -0.20 -8.90
CA GLU A 112 3.73 -1.12 -8.96
C GLU A 112 4.58 -1.10 -7.69
N CYS A 113 4.86 0.07 -7.15
CA CYS A 113 5.66 0.17 -5.93
C CYS A 113 4.99 -0.48 -4.70
N PRO A 114 3.69 -0.26 -4.41
CA PRO A 114 3.05 -0.92 -3.30
C PRO A 114 2.94 -2.44 -3.47
N ARG A 115 2.84 -2.96 -4.69
CA ARG A 115 2.90 -4.41 -4.95
C ARG A 115 4.18 -5.03 -4.43
N ILE A 116 5.30 -4.34 -4.55
CA ILE A 116 6.59 -4.82 -4.09
C ILE A 116 6.71 -4.73 -2.57
N MET A 117 6.16 -3.68 -1.97
CA MET A 117 6.20 -3.46 -0.52
C MET A 117 5.24 -4.37 0.25
N PHE A 118 4.15 -4.80 -0.36
CA PHE A 118 3.05 -5.51 0.29
C PHE A 118 3.47 -6.79 1.03
N PRO A 119 4.31 -7.68 0.50
CA PRO A 119 4.76 -8.88 1.22
C PRO A 119 5.44 -8.57 2.55
N TYR A 120 6.19 -7.50 2.63
CA TYR A 120 6.88 -7.08 3.85
C TYR A 120 5.90 -6.53 4.89
N LEU A 121 4.99 -5.68 4.46
CA LEU A 121 3.90 -5.16 5.29
C LEU A 121 3.02 -6.29 5.83
N ARG A 122 2.65 -7.24 4.98
CA ARG A 122 1.87 -8.42 5.36
C ARG A 122 2.54 -9.23 6.46
N ARG A 123 3.86 -9.44 6.35
CA ARG A 123 4.65 -10.12 7.37
C ARG A 123 4.64 -9.37 8.70
N ILE A 124 4.83 -8.06 8.69
CA ILE A 124 4.81 -7.23 9.90
C ILE A 124 3.46 -7.39 10.64
N ILE A 125 2.35 -7.31 9.93
CA ILE A 125 1.01 -7.45 10.50
C ILE A 125 0.80 -8.87 11.07
N SER A 126 1.24 -9.90 10.36
CA SER A 126 1.18 -11.28 10.80
C SER A 126 1.98 -11.48 12.10
N ASP A 127 3.19 -10.96 12.17
CA ASP A 127 4.08 -11.07 13.33
C ASP A 127 3.50 -10.32 14.55
N ILE A 128 3.02 -9.10 14.38
CA ILE A 128 2.45 -8.28 15.46
C ILE A 128 1.19 -8.91 16.04
N THR A 129 0.30 -9.42 15.21
CA THR A 129 -0.92 -10.08 15.72
C THR A 129 -0.58 -11.37 16.47
N SER A 130 0.39 -12.14 16.00
CA SER A 130 0.91 -13.31 16.73
C SER A 130 1.53 -12.92 18.07
N ASP A 131 2.36 -11.89 18.10
CA ASP A 131 2.99 -11.38 19.32
C ASP A 131 1.95 -10.83 20.30
N GLY A 132 0.83 -10.34 19.79
CA GLY A 132 -0.33 -9.92 20.60
C GLY A 132 -1.13 -11.06 21.21
N GLY A 133 -0.79 -12.32 20.91
CA GLY A 133 -1.46 -13.51 21.44
C GLY A 133 -2.66 -13.98 20.61
N TYR A 134 -2.78 -13.51 19.36
CA TYR A 134 -3.85 -13.90 18.44
C TYR A 134 -3.32 -14.80 17.31
N PRO A 135 -4.21 -15.51 16.61
CA PRO A 135 -3.80 -16.16 15.36
C PRO A 135 -3.21 -15.12 14.41
N PRO A 136 -2.12 -15.45 13.66
CA PRO A 136 -1.51 -14.51 12.75
C PRO A 136 -2.51 -14.03 11.69
N LEU A 137 -2.67 -12.72 11.56
CA LEU A 137 -3.52 -12.12 10.54
C LEU A 137 -2.73 -12.01 9.23
N ASN A 138 -3.08 -12.85 8.27
CA ASN A 138 -2.52 -12.81 6.93
C ASN A 138 -3.49 -12.07 6.01
N LEU A 139 -3.14 -10.84 5.63
CA LEU A 139 -3.94 -10.05 4.69
C LEU A 139 -4.00 -10.75 3.33
N GLU A 140 -5.18 -10.72 2.72
CA GLU A 140 -5.34 -11.16 1.34
C GLU A 140 -4.63 -10.22 0.37
N GLN A 141 -4.37 -10.71 -0.85
CA GLN A 141 -3.79 -9.91 -1.92
C GLN A 141 -4.63 -8.67 -2.19
N ILE A 142 -3.97 -7.51 -2.24
CA ILE A 142 -4.62 -6.24 -2.53
C ILE A 142 -4.52 -5.93 -4.02
N ASP A 143 -5.62 -5.55 -4.62
CA ASP A 143 -5.65 -5.02 -5.98
C ASP A 143 -5.38 -3.51 -5.97
N PHE A 144 -4.10 -3.15 -6.01
CA PHE A 144 -3.67 -1.75 -6.02
C PHE A 144 -4.10 -1.00 -7.28
N LEU A 145 -4.25 -1.69 -8.41
CA LEU A 145 -4.74 -1.07 -9.64
C LEU A 145 -6.19 -0.61 -9.48
N SER A 146 -7.06 -1.47 -8.96
CA SER A 146 -8.45 -1.11 -8.68
C SER A 146 -8.56 0.00 -7.65
N MET A 147 -7.73 0.01 -6.61
CA MET A 147 -7.66 1.10 -5.63
C MET A 147 -7.28 2.43 -6.28
N TYR A 148 -6.28 2.42 -7.15
CA TYR A 148 -5.84 3.61 -7.88
C TYR A 148 -6.95 4.15 -8.77
N GLN A 149 -7.59 3.31 -9.56
CA GLN A 149 -8.69 3.68 -10.45
C GLN A 149 -9.87 4.28 -9.68
N ALA A 150 -10.28 3.66 -8.58
CA ALA A 150 -11.33 4.19 -7.70
C ALA A 150 -10.97 5.56 -7.10
N GLY A 151 -9.70 5.78 -6.76
CA GLY A 151 -9.19 7.07 -6.27
C GLY A 151 -9.25 8.17 -7.32
N VAL A 152 -8.93 7.88 -8.58
CA VAL A 152 -9.02 8.80 -9.71
C VAL A 152 -10.48 9.18 -9.99
N GLU A 153 -11.38 8.21 -10.02
CA GLU A 153 -12.81 8.44 -10.21
C GLU A 153 -13.41 9.34 -9.11
N ARG A 154 -13.06 9.12 -7.84
CA ARG A 154 -13.51 9.97 -6.72
C ARG A 154 -13.03 11.42 -6.87
N LYS A 155 -11.81 11.65 -7.33
CA LYS A 155 -11.28 13.01 -7.60
C LYS A 155 -12.02 13.67 -8.76
N ALA A 156 -12.31 12.94 -9.83
CA ALA A 156 -13.07 13.43 -10.98
C ALA A 156 -14.50 13.85 -10.59
N ILE A 157 -15.19 13.06 -9.76
CA ILE A 157 -16.52 13.37 -9.25
C ILE A 157 -16.50 14.60 -8.32
N LYS A 158 -15.48 14.75 -7.49
CA LYS A 158 -15.33 15.94 -6.63
C LYS A 158 -15.11 17.22 -7.44
N SER A 159 -14.31 17.18 -8.49
CA SER A 159 -14.06 18.34 -9.35
C SER A 159 -15.29 18.71 -10.18
N SER A 160 -16.13 17.77 -10.57
CA SER A 160 -17.39 18.04 -11.31
C SER A 160 -18.49 18.63 -10.43
N LYS A 161 -18.44 18.49 -9.12
CA LYS A 161 -19.41 19.05 -8.16
C LYS A 161 -19.11 20.49 -7.72
N ILE A 162 -17.95 21.03 -8.10
CA ILE A 162 -17.49 22.37 -7.71
C ILE A 162 -17.76 23.41 -8.83
N ASN A 163 -18.24 23.00 -10.00
CA ASN A 163 -18.61 23.88 -11.11
C ASN A 163 -20.11 24.17 -11.13
#